data_b5a9e7b40743d95fb4b55fa4667b81d7
#
_entry.id   b5a9e7b40743d95fb4b55fa4667b81d7
#
_cell.length_a   1.000
_cell.length_b   1.000
_cell.length_c   1.000
_cell.angle_alpha   90.00
_cell.angle_beta   90.00
_cell.angle_gamma   90.00
#
_symmetry.space_group_name_H-M   'P 1'
#
loop_
_entity.id
_entity.type
_entity.pdbx_description
1 polymer ?
#
loop_
_entity_poly.entity_id
_entity_poly.type
_entity_poly.pdbx_seq_one_letter_code
_entity_poly.pdbx_strand_id
1 'polypeptide(L)'
;MTVLLAALTLCAACSSDAEQSPGKRRALLIGIDDYTASRLPKLRSPVPERDWPNLKGGVNDIAAMKEMLVLLYGFDARDIVTLADQHATRAAILAAVERHLVAPAAAGDTLLFYYAGHGSQVANSKSNEPDKLDESIVPADSRAGAADIRDKELRRIFNRILDRGARLSVILDACHSGSGARGLPTGAHPRGVSVDRRDVADGADDGPAPEDRGALVVSATQDFDPAWEARDDQGRFHGAFSWAWLRAMRDSTPGESAAETFLRAHARLRAERPYQDPVLAGNEAARRRPFLGARSDRRSDRAVVAVRAVRNDGTVLLQGGWANGLAVGSELRPLGSAAIRLKITAMTGLGESEARIVTPQRATPQSIRSGALLEVVGWAAPPARPLRVWMPRLPNNAPQIAAIGRTLFNAAVARGIRWVRDPLDVTPTHLLRYGASGWELLRGGTVVQIGSDATAFIKKIPAGASLFVQLPAPASFIGTMNVGPRSDHEGVEPVARAEEA
;
A
#
# COMPACT_ATOMS: atom_id res chain seq x y z
N MET A 1 41.84 31.35 -63.80
CA MET A 1 41.66 30.21 -62.84
C MET A 1 41.49 30.83 -61.47
N THR A 2 40.24 31.00 -61.06
CA THR A 2 39.88 31.69 -59.81
C THR A 2 39.30 30.66 -58.88
N VAL A 3 39.99 30.35 -57.77
CA VAL A 3 39.59 29.39 -56.76
C VAL A 3 38.68 30.10 -55.75
N LEU A 4 37.43 29.64 -55.67
CA LEU A 4 36.44 30.17 -54.72
C LEU A 4 36.60 29.34 -53.41
N LEU A 5 36.99 29.98 -52.30
CA LEU A 5 37.02 29.39 -50.95
C LEU A 5 35.65 29.59 -50.32
N ALA A 6 34.91 28.49 -50.10
CA ALA A 6 33.68 28.51 -49.33
C ALA A 6 34.00 28.31 -47.86
N ALA A 7 33.75 29.31 -47.03
CA ALA A 7 33.83 29.25 -45.59
C ALA A 7 32.56 28.61 -45.03
N LEU A 8 32.64 27.39 -44.49
CA LEU A 8 31.57 26.79 -43.70
C LEU A 8 31.59 27.36 -42.27
N THR A 9 30.58 28.19 -41.98
CA THR A 9 30.32 28.66 -40.61
C THR A 9 29.57 27.59 -39.86
N LEU A 10 30.26 26.87 -38.96
CA LEU A 10 29.66 25.93 -38.03
C LEU A 10 28.97 26.74 -36.92
N CYS A 11 27.64 26.86 -36.97
CA CYS A 11 26.86 27.34 -35.84
C CYS A 11 26.80 26.27 -34.78
N ALA A 12 27.68 26.36 -33.74
CA ALA A 12 27.54 25.62 -32.51
C ALA A 12 26.31 26.14 -31.77
N ALA A 13 25.19 25.40 -31.86
CA ALA A 13 24.05 25.60 -30.99
C ALA A 13 24.51 25.19 -29.58
N CYS A 14 24.89 26.16 -28.76
CA CYS A 14 25.00 25.99 -27.32
C CYS A 14 23.59 25.70 -26.78
N SER A 15 23.26 24.42 -26.62
CA SER A 15 22.18 24.01 -25.73
C SER A 15 22.59 24.42 -24.32
N SER A 16 22.11 25.58 -23.88
CA SER A 16 22.17 25.97 -22.48
C SER A 16 21.24 24.99 -21.75
N ASP A 17 21.81 23.90 -21.18
CA ASP A 17 21.21 23.23 -20.06
C ASP A 17 21.11 24.27 -18.95
N ALA A 18 19.98 24.96 -18.90
CA ALA A 18 19.62 25.80 -17.78
C ALA A 18 19.54 24.85 -16.59
N GLU A 19 20.55 24.86 -15.75
CA GLU A 19 20.61 24.18 -14.47
C GLU A 19 19.35 24.63 -13.70
N GLN A 20 18.29 23.81 -13.76
CA GLN A 20 17.04 24.13 -13.07
C GLN A 20 17.37 24.21 -11.59
N SER A 21 17.26 25.41 -11.03
CA SER A 21 17.42 25.62 -9.60
C SER A 21 16.61 24.56 -8.85
N PRO A 22 17.19 23.89 -7.85
CA PRO A 22 16.48 22.87 -7.11
C PRO A 22 15.17 23.43 -6.57
N GLY A 23 14.04 22.76 -6.91
CA GLY A 23 12.72 23.20 -6.50
C GLY A 23 12.63 23.40 -4.99
N LYS A 24 11.81 24.31 -4.55
CA LYS A 24 11.62 24.62 -3.12
C LYS A 24 10.95 23.45 -2.38
N ARG A 25 11.24 23.35 -1.10
CA ARG A 25 10.64 22.35 -0.19
C ARG A 25 9.76 23.09 0.80
N ARG A 26 8.45 22.82 0.82
CA ARG A 26 7.50 23.44 1.76
C ARG A 26 6.65 22.38 2.45
N ALA A 27 6.32 22.62 3.71
CA ALA A 27 5.45 21.73 4.47
C ALA A 27 4.40 22.49 5.28
N LEU A 28 3.20 21.95 5.29
CA LEU A 28 2.14 22.32 6.23
C LEU A 28 1.89 21.15 7.15
N LEU A 29 2.13 21.34 8.45
CA LEU A 29 1.98 20.32 9.48
C LEU A 29 0.87 20.74 10.44
N ILE A 30 -0.16 19.90 10.57
CA ILE A 30 -1.35 20.14 11.38
C ILE A 30 -1.41 19.07 12.46
N GLY A 31 -1.43 19.46 13.73
CA GLY A 31 -1.52 18.56 14.88
C GLY A 31 -2.54 19.06 15.88
N ILE A 32 -3.55 18.24 16.19
CA ILE A 32 -4.65 18.63 17.08
C ILE A 32 -4.82 17.59 18.17
N ASP A 33 -4.59 18.02 19.40
CA ASP A 33 -4.84 17.24 20.62
C ASP A 33 -6.07 17.77 21.39
N ASP A 34 -6.25 19.10 21.40
CA ASP A 34 -7.28 19.76 22.18
C ASP A 34 -8.50 20.16 21.34
N TYR A 35 -9.58 19.42 21.50
CA TYR A 35 -10.89 19.68 20.89
C TYR A 35 -11.86 20.36 21.86
N THR A 36 -11.36 21.07 22.90
CA THR A 36 -12.18 21.69 23.92
C THR A 36 -12.89 22.94 23.40
N ALA A 37 -14.20 22.88 23.23
CA ALA A 37 -15.01 23.98 22.67
C ALA A 37 -14.90 25.34 23.44
N SER A 38 -14.56 25.32 24.73
CA SER A 38 -14.47 26.55 25.55
C SER A 38 -13.33 27.50 25.12
N ARG A 39 -12.36 27.03 24.36
CA ARG A 39 -11.21 27.81 23.86
C ARG A 39 -11.42 28.40 22.46
N LEU A 40 -12.57 28.13 21.84
CA LEU A 40 -12.88 28.52 20.48
C LEU A 40 -13.99 29.57 20.42
N PRO A 41 -14.06 30.38 19.34
CA PRO A 41 -15.19 31.28 19.14
C PRO A 41 -16.49 30.50 19.09
N LYS A 42 -17.52 30.94 19.83
CA LYS A 42 -18.84 30.32 19.80
C LYS A 42 -19.46 30.55 18.42
N LEU A 43 -19.67 29.49 17.68
CA LEU A 43 -20.45 29.50 16.44
C LEU A 43 -21.94 29.34 16.78
N ARG A 44 -22.82 29.96 15.96
CA ARG A 44 -24.27 30.08 16.28
C ARG A 44 -25.09 28.80 16.03
N SER A 45 -24.54 27.80 15.36
CA SER A 45 -25.26 26.59 15.03
C SER A 45 -25.06 25.51 16.08
N PRO A 46 -26.13 24.89 16.62
CA PRO A 46 -25.99 23.73 17.48
C PRO A 46 -25.35 22.58 16.71
N VAL A 47 -24.28 22.03 17.27
CA VAL A 47 -23.63 20.82 16.71
C VAL A 47 -24.39 19.62 17.27
N PRO A 48 -24.80 18.65 16.44
CA PRO A 48 -25.28 17.37 16.93
C PRO A 48 -24.27 16.77 17.91
N GLU A 49 -24.76 16.08 18.93
CA GLU A 49 -23.90 15.49 19.95
C GLU A 49 -22.98 14.45 19.30
N ARG A 50 -21.69 14.76 19.25
CA ARG A 50 -20.61 13.88 18.80
C ARG A 50 -19.66 13.69 19.98
N ASP A 51 -19.06 12.52 20.08
CA ASP A 51 -18.00 12.28 21.07
C ASP A 51 -16.68 12.87 20.55
N TRP A 52 -16.09 13.74 21.38
CA TRP A 52 -14.90 14.51 21.05
C TRP A 52 -13.80 14.28 22.09
N PRO A 53 -13.22 13.09 22.18
CA PRO A 53 -12.12 12.86 23.11
C PRO A 53 -10.91 13.71 22.72
N ASN A 54 -10.22 14.30 23.69
CA ASN A 54 -8.94 14.91 23.44
C ASN A 54 -7.89 13.84 23.13
N LEU A 55 -6.99 14.15 22.21
CA LEU A 55 -5.80 13.37 21.89
C LEU A 55 -4.59 13.84 22.72
N LYS A 56 -3.43 13.23 22.50
CA LYS A 56 -2.20 13.53 23.25
C LYS A 56 -0.95 13.53 22.38
N GLY A 57 -1.05 13.07 21.13
CA GLY A 57 0.09 12.79 20.28
C GLY A 57 0.19 13.67 19.04
N GLY A 58 -0.88 14.33 18.60
CA GLY A 58 -0.89 15.08 17.35
C GLY A 58 0.10 16.26 17.35
N VAL A 59 0.18 17.00 18.44
CA VAL A 59 1.14 18.10 18.58
C VAL A 59 2.58 17.59 18.65
N ASN A 60 2.82 16.49 19.35
CA ASN A 60 4.15 15.85 19.38
C ASN A 60 4.56 15.33 17.99
N ASP A 61 3.61 14.81 17.23
CA ASP A 61 3.87 14.29 15.87
C ASP A 61 4.34 15.40 14.92
N ILE A 62 3.68 16.57 14.92
CA ILE A 62 4.12 17.69 14.07
C ILE A 62 5.46 18.28 14.51
N ALA A 63 5.75 18.28 15.79
CA ALA A 63 7.04 18.72 16.30
C ALA A 63 8.17 17.79 15.83
N ALA A 64 7.98 16.48 15.98
CA ALA A 64 8.95 15.48 15.54
C ALA A 64 9.09 15.45 14.00
N MET A 65 7.99 15.62 13.26
CA MET A 65 8.02 15.72 11.80
C MET A 65 8.81 16.95 11.35
N LYS A 66 8.58 18.12 11.96
CA LYS A 66 9.32 19.35 11.66
C LYS A 66 10.84 19.15 11.85
N GLU A 67 11.22 18.57 12.97
CA GLU A 67 12.62 18.27 13.26
C GLU A 67 13.23 17.34 12.19
N MET A 68 12.52 16.27 11.84
CA MET A 68 12.91 15.32 10.82
C MET A 68 13.12 15.98 9.45
N LEU A 69 12.18 16.84 9.05
CA LEU A 69 12.23 17.53 7.76
C LEU A 69 13.45 18.46 7.66
N VAL A 70 13.74 19.18 8.75
CA VAL A 70 14.90 20.10 8.78
C VAL A 70 16.21 19.34 8.81
N LEU A 71 16.34 18.33 9.68
CA LEU A 71 17.62 17.65 9.91
C LEU A 71 18.00 16.70 8.78
N LEU A 72 17.03 15.98 8.19
CA LEU A 72 17.34 14.88 7.26
C LEU A 72 16.84 15.11 5.84
N TYR A 73 15.82 15.96 5.65
CA TYR A 73 15.17 16.12 4.35
C TYR A 73 15.43 17.48 3.71
N GLY A 74 16.26 18.32 4.32
CA GLY A 74 16.72 19.59 3.74
C GLY A 74 15.61 20.64 3.56
N PHE A 75 14.57 20.59 4.40
CA PHE A 75 13.60 21.69 4.47
C PHE A 75 14.19 22.86 5.27
N ASP A 76 13.98 24.08 4.80
CA ASP A 76 14.23 25.27 5.62
C ASP A 76 13.11 25.39 6.66
N ALA A 77 13.46 25.65 7.92
CA ALA A 77 12.48 25.82 8.99
C ALA A 77 11.47 26.95 8.72
N ARG A 78 11.83 27.95 7.90
CA ARG A 78 10.97 29.06 7.47
C ARG A 78 9.92 28.63 6.43
N ASP A 79 10.20 27.54 5.72
CA ASP A 79 9.30 26.96 4.71
C ASP A 79 8.40 25.85 5.31
N ILE A 80 8.35 25.74 6.64
CA ILE A 80 7.48 24.81 7.37
C ILE A 80 6.50 25.60 8.21
N VAL A 81 5.21 25.55 7.83
CA VAL A 81 4.10 26.11 8.62
C VAL A 81 3.53 25.01 9.52
N THR A 82 3.33 25.33 10.79
CA THR A 82 2.68 24.44 11.79
C THR A 82 1.41 25.06 12.31
N LEU A 83 0.34 24.28 12.38
CA LEU A 83 -0.92 24.63 13.03
C LEU A 83 -1.18 23.63 14.15
N ALA A 84 -1.23 24.10 15.39
CA ALA A 84 -1.43 23.25 16.57
C ALA A 84 -2.72 23.64 17.29
N ASP A 85 -3.49 22.65 17.76
CA ASP A 85 -4.68 22.79 18.58
C ASP A 85 -5.63 23.91 18.10
N GLN A 86 -5.97 24.88 18.95
CA GLN A 86 -6.89 25.99 18.65
C GLN A 86 -6.50 26.84 17.43
N HIS A 87 -5.26 26.74 16.96
CA HIS A 87 -4.80 27.43 15.75
C HIS A 87 -5.13 26.63 14.48
N ALA A 88 -5.51 25.36 14.59
CA ALA A 88 -5.87 24.49 13.49
C ALA A 88 -7.39 24.53 13.22
N THR A 89 -7.97 25.73 13.13
CA THR A 89 -9.38 25.91 12.74
C THR A 89 -9.55 25.59 11.26
N ARG A 90 -10.78 25.24 10.83
CA ARG A 90 -11.10 25.01 9.41
C ARG A 90 -10.59 26.15 8.51
N ALA A 91 -10.93 27.38 8.89
CA ALA A 91 -10.52 28.55 8.11
C ALA A 91 -9.00 28.71 8.06
N ALA A 92 -8.29 28.49 9.18
CA ALA A 92 -6.84 28.59 9.25
C ALA A 92 -6.15 27.52 8.41
N ILE A 93 -6.65 26.27 8.47
CA ILE A 93 -6.12 25.15 7.66
C ILE A 93 -6.26 25.47 6.17
N LEU A 94 -7.45 25.79 5.67
CA LEU A 94 -7.70 26.08 4.27
C LEU A 94 -6.89 27.29 3.78
N ALA A 95 -6.80 28.35 4.61
CA ALA A 95 -6.00 29.53 4.28
C ALA A 95 -4.49 29.22 4.26
N ALA A 96 -4.00 28.36 5.15
CA ALA A 96 -2.59 27.95 5.15
C ALA A 96 -2.25 27.08 3.95
N VAL A 97 -3.11 26.12 3.58
CA VAL A 97 -2.93 25.30 2.38
C VAL A 97 -2.84 26.21 1.14
N GLU A 98 -3.78 27.15 0.99
CA GLU A 98 -3.81 28.06 -0.14
C GLU A 98 -2.55 28.92 -0.22
N ARG A 99 -2.20 29.61 0.86
CA ARG A 99 -1.08 30.56 0.87
C ARG A 99 0.29 29.92 0.83
N HIS A 100 0.43 28.73 1.43
CA HIS A 100 1.75 28.12 1.65
C HIS A 100 2.06 26.99 0.66
N LEU A 101 1.05 26.22 0.25
CA LEU A 101 1.23 25.10 -0.66
C LEU A 101 0.73 25.40 -2.08
N VAL A 102 -0.51 25.92 -2.25
CA VAL A 102 -1.12 26.08 -3.57
C VAL A 102 -0.55 27.29 -4.32
N ALA A 103 -0.69 28.49 -3.75
CA ALA A 103 -0.35 29.74 -4.46
C ALA A 103 1.13 29.79 -4.90
N PRO A 104 2.12 29.41 -4.08
CA PRO A 104 3.53 29.47 -4.44
C PRO A 104 4.05 28.19 -5.14
N ALA A 105 3.21 27.17 -5.40
CA ALA A 105 3.65 25.94 -6.02
C ALA A 105 4.21 26.18 -7.43
N ALA A 106 5.32 25.54 -7.74
CA ALA A 106 5.95 25.58 -9.05
C ALA A 106 6.49 24.17 -9.42
N ALA A 107 6.74 24.00 -10.72
CA ALA A 107 7.31 22.74 -11.22
C ALA A 107 8.66 22.43 -10.52
N GLY A 108 8.82 21.19 -10.09
CA GLY A 108 10.01 20.75 -9.36
C GLY A 108 9.98 20.95 -7.84
N ASP A 109 9.02 21.73 -7.31
CA ASP A 109 8.86 21.87 -5.86
C ASP A 109 8.48 20.52 -5.20
N THR A 110 8.87 20.38 -3.93
CA THR A 110 8.51 19.23 -3.09
C THR A 110 7.68 19.71 -1.92
N LEU A 111 6.41 19.32 -1.90
CA LEU A 111 5.42 19.79 -0.96
C LEU A 111 4.91 18.66 -0.07
N LEU A 112 4.74 18.94 1.22
CA LEU A 112 4.18 18.04 2.21
C LEU A 112 2.95 18.66 2.88
N PHE A 113 1.84 17.93 2.83
CA PHE A 113 0.69 18.13 3.70
C PHE A 113 0.67 17.01 4.73
N TYR A 114 0.71 17.36 6.01
CA TYR A 114 0.69 16.40 7.11
C TYR A 114 -0.39 16.77 8.11
N TYR A 115 -1.24 15.81 8.45
CA TYR A 115 -2.30 15.96 9.43
C TYR A 115 -2.23 14.84 10.47
N ALA A 116 -2.29 15.20 11.76
CA ALA A 116 -2.37 14.29 12.89
C ALA A 116 -3.46 14.79 13.85
N GLY A 117 -4.59 14.09 13.88
CA GLY A 117 -5.76 14.50 14.64
C GLY A 117 -6.92 13.53 14.45
N HIS A 118 -8.14 13.95 14.78
CA HIS A 118 -9.32 13.15 14.50
C HIS A 118 -9.68 13.15 13.02
N GLY A 119 -10.08 11.98 12.54
CA GLY A 119 -10.84 11.82 11.31
C GLY A 119 -12.31 11.52 11.60
N SER A 120 -13.13 11.61 10.58
CA SER A 120 -14.56 11.35 10.63
C SER A 120 -15.12 11.11 9.22
N GLN A 121 -16.42 11.01 9.14
CA GLN A 121 -17.20 11.01 7.92
C GLN A 121 -18.30 12.07 8.01
N VAL A 122 -18.71 12.61 6.86
CA VAL A 122 -19.77 13.62 6.75
C VAL A 122 -20.85 13.10 5.83
N ALA A 123 -22.12 13.19 6.25
CA ALA A 123 -23.24 12.78 5.44
C ALA A 123 -23.32 13.63 4.15
N ASN A 124 -23.44 12.96 3.01
CA ASN A 124 -23.58 13.60 1.69
C ASN A 124 -24.55 12.81 0.81
N SER A 125 -25.82 13.20 0.82
CA SER A 125 -26.87 12.52 0.05
C SER A 125 -26.60 12.47 -1.46
N LYS A 126 -25.76 13.36 -1.97
CA LYS A 126 -25.35 13.41 -3.38
C LYS A 126 -24.00 12.75 -3.67
N SER A 127 -23.35 12.16 -2.67
CA SER A 127 -22.11 11.42 -2.88
C SER A 127 -22.35 10.24 -3.85
N ASN A 128 -21.32 9.92 -4.63
CA ASN A 128 -21.29 8.71 -5.45
C ASN A 128 -20.90 7.45 -4.64
N GLU A 129 -20.50 7.62 -3.38
CA GLU A 129 -20.14 6.51 -2.51
C GLU A 129 -21.38 5.72 -2.05
N PRO A 130 -21.26 4.39 -1.91
CA PRO A 130 -22.40 3.53 -1.60
C PRO A 130 -23.10 3.87 -0.29
N ASP A 131 -22.33 4.32 0.72
CA ASP A 131 -22.84 4.65 2.06
C ASP A 131 -23.27 6.11 2.22
N LYS A 132 -23.09 6.93 1.18
CA LYS A 132 -23.40 8.37 1.18
C LYS A 132 -22.67 9.17 2.26
N LEU A 133 -21.44 8.75 2.57
CA LEU A 133 -20.55 9.42 3.50
C LEU A 133 -19.27 9.85 2.77
N ASP A 134 -18.81 11.06 3.06
CA ASP A 134 -17.52 11.56 2.60
C ASP A 134 -16.54 11.49 3.78
N GLU A 135 -15.32 10.97 3.59
CA GLU A 135 -14.27 10.98 4.59
C GLU A 135 -13.83 12.41 4.88
N SER A 136 -13.41 12.64 6.13
CA SER A 136 -13.03 13.99 6.54
C SER A 136 -11.92 14.01 7.59
N ILE A 137 -11.16 15.12 7.61
CA ILE A 137 -10.34 15.52 8.74
C ILE A 137 -11.11 16.54 9.59
N VAL A 138 -10.88 16.47 10.89
CA VAL A 138 -11.67 17.23 11.87
C VAL A 138 -10.87 18.43 12.38
N PRO A 139 -11.20 19.67 11.98
CA PRO A 139 -10.57 20.88 12.52
C PRO A 139 -10.86 21.09 14.00
N ALA A 140 -10.02 21.83 14.69
CA ALA A 140 -10.18 22.11 16.13
C ALA A 140 -11.52 22.79 16.47
N ASP A 141 -12.06 23.61 15.57
CA ASP A 141 -13.32 24.33 15.73
C ASP A 141 -14.56 23.56 15.26
N SER A 142 -14.40 22.30 14.81
CA SER A 142 -15.54 21.49 14.38
C SER A 142 -16.52 21.24 15.54
N ARG A 143 -16.04 21.01 16.75
CA ARG A 143 -16.88 20.92 17.96
C ARG A 143 -17.66 22.20 18.24
N ALA A 144 -17.15 23.37 17.85
CA ALA A 144 -17.84 24.65 17.97
C ALA A 144 -18.83 24.93 16.84
N GLY A 145 -18.97 24.04 15.85
CA GLY A 145 -19.94 24.10 14.76
C GLY A 145 -19.34 24.27 13.36
N ALA A 146 -18.01 24.41 13.21
CA ALA A 146 -17.39 24.41 11.90
C ALA A 146 -17.62 23.05 11.21
N ALA A 147 -17.74 23.05 9.88
CA ALA A 147 -17.80 21.81 9.13
C ALA A 147 -16.43 21.11 9.13
N ASP A 148 -16.42 19.79 9.10
CA ASP A 148 -15.20 19.02 8.83
C ASP A 148 -14.69 19.33 7.42
N ILE A 149 -13.40 19.11 7.17
CA ILE A 149 -12.81 19.27 5.83
C ILE A 149 -12.85 17.90 5.16
N ARG A 150 -13.68 17.79 4.11
CA ARG A 150 -13.89 16.52 3.42
C ARG A 150 -12.73 16.18 2.49
N ASP A 151 -12.54 14.90 2.25
CA ASP A 151 -11.59 14.35 1.27
C ASP A 151 -11.74 14.99 -0.11
N LYS A 152 -13.00 15.23 -0.56
CA LYS A 152 -13.35 15.85 -1.83
C LYS A 152 -12.87 17.31 -1.91
N GLU A 153 -12.93 18.06 -0.82
CA GLU A 153 -12.36 19.40 -0.74
C GLU A 153 -10.84 19.37 -0.83
N LEU A 154 -10.21 18.46 -0.10
CA LEU A 154 -8.75 18.26 -0.15
C LEU A 154 -8.31 17.80 -1.54
N ARG A 155 -9.04 16.89 -2.18
CA ARG A 155 -8.78 16.41 -3.55
C ARG A 155 -8.71 17.55 -4.54
N ARG A 156 -9.69 18.46 -4.53
CA ARG A 156 -9.69 19.67 -5.38
C ARG A 156 -8.47 20.54 -5.12
N ILE A 157 -8.11 20.75 -3.87
CA ILE A 157 -6.94 21.55 -3.48
C ILE A 157 -5.63 20.87 -3.93
N PHE A 158 -5.48 19.59 -3.69
CA PHE A 158 -4.29 18.84 -4.07
C PHE A 158 -4.10 18.75 -5.57
N ASN A 159 -5.18 18.62 -6.34
CA ASN A 159 -5.15 18.68 -7.80
C ASN A 159 -4.62 20.04 -8.31
N ARG A 160 -4.97 21.15 -7.68
CA ARG A 160 -4.44 22.48 -8.02
C ARG A 160 -2.93 22.61 -7.78
N ILE A 161 -2.40 21.89 -6.76
CA ILE A 161 -0.95 21.81 -6.55
C ILE A 161 -0.29 21.02 -7.68
N LEU A 162 -0.87 19.87 -8.05
CA LEU A 162 -0.36 19.02 -9.13
C LEU A 162 -0.43 19.69 -10.50
N ASP A 163 -1.45 20.52 -10.76
CA ASP A 163 -1.57 21.32 -11.99
C ASP A 163 -0.38 22.26 -12.19
N ARG A 164 0.30 22.65 -11.12
CA ARG A 164 1.50 23.50 -11.17
C ARG A 164 2.81 22.72 -11.35
N GLY A 165 2.72 21.38 -11.47
CA GLY A 165 3.89 20.51 -11.66
C GLY A 165 4.70 20.24 -10.39
N ALA A 166 4.21 20.61 -9.21
CA ALA A 166 4.86 20.31 -7.95
C ALA A 166 4.67 18.83 -7.58
N ARG A 167 5.62 18.28 -6.81
CA ARG A 167 5.52 16.95 -6.20
C ARG A 167 4.82 17.08 -4.86
N LEU A 168 3.70 16.40 -4.70
CA LEU A 168 2.93 16.42 -3.46
C LEU A 168 3.06 15.08 -2.73
N SER A 169 3.33 15.16 -1.42
CA SER A 169 3.16 14.07 -0.47
C SER A 169 2.11 14.48 0.57
N VAL A 170 1.21 13.57 0.88
CA VAL A 170 0.14 13.75 1.87
C VAL A 170 0.28 12.65 2.91
N ILE A 171 0.26 13.00 4.19
CA ILE A 171 0.24 12.05 5.30
C ILE A 171 -0.95 12.38 6.19
N LEU A 172 -1.82 11.40 6.41
CA LEU A 172 -3.02 11.50 7.24
C LEU A 172 -2.93 10.49 8.39
N ASP A 173 -2.67 10.97 9.60
CA ASP A 173 -2.73 10.14 10.81
C ASP A 173 -4.04 10.40 11.56
N ALA A 174 -5.09 9.81 11.01
CA ALA A 174 -6.47 9.91 11.46
C ALA A 174 -7.24 8.63 11.10
N CYS A 175 -8.36 8.36 11.80
CA CYS A 175 -9.34 7.34 11.42
C CYS A 175 -10.47 7.99 10.64
N HIS A 176 -10.89 7.37 9.55
CA HIS A 176 -12.07 7.83 8.81
C HIS A 176 -13.35 7.06 9.22
N SER A 177 -13.25 5.99 10.00
CA SER A 177 -14.42 5.23 10.50
C SER A 177 -15.06 5.91 11.70
N GLY A 178 -16.28 6.42 11.53
CA GLY A 178 -17.09 7.03 12.60
C GLY A 178 -17.56 6.06 13.69
N SER A 179 -17.13 4.80 13.67
CA SER A 179 -17.55 3.73 14.61
C SER A 179 -16.48 3.35 15.65
N GLY A 180 -15.36 4.05 15.71
CA GLY A 180 -14.15 3.66 16.46
C GLY A 180 -14.28 3.48 17.98
N ALA A 181 -15.46 3.70 18.57
CA ALA A 181 -15.60 3.67 20.04
C ALA A 181 -16.21 2.38 20.61
N ARG A 182 -16.69 1.44 19.80
CA ARG A 182 -17.34 0.23 20.33
C ARG A 182 -16.37 -0.92 20.55
N GLY A 183 -16.20 -1.33 21.81
CA GLY A 183 -15.38 -2.50 22.18
C GLY A 183 -13.89 -2.22 22.36
N LEU A 184 -13.50 -0.98 22.62
CA LEU A 184 -12.12 -0.56 22.79
C LEU A 184 -11.49 -1.10 24.11
N PRO A 185 -10.22 -1.48 24.10
CA PRO A 185 -9.47 -1.75 25.32
C PRO A 185 -9.42 -0.52 26.22
N THR A 186 -9.47 -0.73 27.55
CA THR A 186 -9.37 0.35 28.54
C THR A 186 -8.07 1.15 28.33
N GLY A 187 -8.19 2.47 28.14
CA GLY A 187 -7.04 3.38 27.93
C GLY A 187 -6.59 3.53 26.48
N ALA A 188 -7.31 2.98 25.51
CA ALA A 188 -7.05 3.20 24.09
C ALA A 188 -7.63 4.57 23.66
N HIS A 189 -6.86 5.32 22.87
CA HIS A 189 -7.25 6.63 22.32
C HIS A 189 -7.29 6.52 20.79
N PRO A 190 -8.48 6.27 20.20
CA PRO A 190 -8.61 6.25 18.73
C PRO A 190 -8.63 7.68 18.20
N ARG A 191 -8.07 7.87 17.00
CA ARG A 191 -8.05 9.16 16.28
C ARG A 191 -9.27 9.33 15.40
N GLY A 192 -10.47 9.13 15.94
CA GLY A 192 -11.72 9.26 15.20
C GLY A 192 -12.85 9.79 16.07
N VAL A 193 -13.78 10.48 15.43
CA VAL A 193 -15.05 10.92 16.01
C VAL A 193 -16.21 10.39 15.18
N SER A 194 -17.40 10.33 15.79
CA SER A 194 -18.60 9.85 15.12
C SER A 194 -18.96 10.70 13.90
N VAL A 195 -19.70 10.10 12.96
CA VAL A 195 -20.15 10.73 11.71
C VAL A 195 -20.85 12.07 11.95
N ASP A 196 -20.50 13.08 11.17
CA ASP A 196 -21.28 14.32 11.08
C ASP A 196 -22.51 14.06 10.19
N ARG A 197 -23.68 14.04 10.81
CA ARG A 197 -24.93 13.73 10.12
C ARG A 197 -25.57 14.95 9.43
N ARG A 198 -24.91 16.10 9.45
CA ARG A 198 -25.35 17.28 8.69
C ARG A 198 -25.10 17.01 7.20
N ASP A 199 -26.18 16.82 6.44
CA ASP A 199 -26.09 16.54 5.01
C ASP A 199 -25.55 17.77 4.26
N VAL A 200 -24.41 17.61 3.60
CA VAL A 200 -23.82 18.67 2.78
C VAL A 200 -24.43 18.75 1.39
N ALA A 201 -25.12 17.69 0.93
CA ALA A 201 -25.79 17.61 -0.38
C ALA A 201 -24.92 18.10 -1.56
N ASP A 202 -23.62 17.82 -1.53
CA ASP A 202 -22.63 18.25 -2.51
C ASP A 202 -22.35 17.16 -3.53
N GLY A 203 -22.81 17.34 -4.77
CA GLY A 203 -22.57 16.44 -5.90
C GLY A 203 -21.54 16.97 -6.88
N ALA A 204 -20.66 17.88 -6.48
CA ALA A 204 -19.61 18.42 -7.35
C ALA A 204 -18.63 17.33 -7.79
N ASP A 205 -18.21 17.41 -9.04
CA ASP A 205 -17.11 16.59 -9.55
C ASP A 205 -15.79 17.09 -8.94
N ASP A 206 -15.12 16.18 -8.24
CA ASP A 206 -13.87 16.48 -7.53
C ASP A 206 -12.62 16.25 -8.39
N GLY A 207 -12.81 15.79 -9.61
CA GLY A 207 -11.74 15.42 -10.54
C GLY A 207 -11.03 14.12 -10.19
N PRO A 208 -9.93 13.80 -10.87
CA PRO A 208 -9.18 12.56 -10.67
C PRO A 208 -8.55 12.50 -9.28
N ALA A 209 -8.33 11.28 -8.78
CA ALA A 209 -7.64 11.07 -7.53
C ALA A 209 -6.19 11.60 -7.61
N PRO A 210 -5.72 12.38 -6.63
CA PRO A 210 -4.37 12.96 -6.64
C PRO A 210 -3.27 11.91 -6.76
N GLU A 211 -3.46 10.73 -6.20
CA GLU A 211 -2.54 9.60 -6.25
C GLU A 211 -2.35 9.06 -7.67
N ASP A 212 -3.38 9.05 -8.50
CA ASP A 212 -3.30 8.66 -9.91
C ASP A 212 -2.49 9.69 -10.71
N ARG A 213 -2.52 10.94 -10.29
CA ARG A 213 -1.78 12.07 -10.88
C ARG A 213 -0.33 12.18 -10.38
N GLY A 214 0.10 11.30 -9.49
CA GLY A 214 1.46 11.23 -8.99
C GLY A 214 1.70 11.88 -7.63
N ALA A 215 0.65 12.25 -6.90
CA ALA A 215 0.78 12.48 -5.46
C ALA A 215 1.10 11.16 -4.75
N LEU A 216 1.76 11.27 -3.60
CA LEU A 216 1.95 10.16 -2.67
C LEU A 216 1.06 10.40 -1.46
N VAL A 217 0.06 9.55 -1.25
CA VAL A 217 -0.86 9.65 -0.11
C VAL A 217 -0.62 8.49 0.84
N VAL A 218 -0.37 8.79 2.10
CA VAL A 218 -0.13 7.81 3.15
C VAL A 218 -1.14 8.01 4.25
N SER A 219 -1.96 7.00 4.51
CA SER A 219 -2.98 7.01 5.56
C SER A 219 -2.59 6.05 6.68
N ALA A 220 -2.89 6.43 7.92
CA ALA A 220 -2.55 5.66 9.11
C ALA A 220 -3.27 4.31 9.20
N THR A 221 -4.40 4.19 8.51
CA THR A 221 -5.26 3.01 8.54
C THR A 221 -6.11 2.95 7.28
N GLN A 222 -6.74 1.80 7.04
CA GLN A 222 -7.82 1.66 6.07
C GLN A 222 -9.11 2.28 6.63
N ASP A 223 -10.09 2.49 5.76
CA ASP A 223 -11.32 3.25 6.08
C ASP A 223 -12.11 2.69 7.28
N PHE A 224 -12.01 1.40 7.54
CA PHE A 224 -12.77 0.71 8.59
C PHE A 224 -12.00 0.44 9.89
N ASP A 225 -10.70 0.69 9.91
CA ASP A 225 -9.83 0.37 11.03
C ASP A 225 -9.52 1.60 11.88
N PRO A 226 -9.37 1.45 13.21
CA PRO A 226 -8.97 2.56 14.06
C PRO A 226 -7.48 2.86 13.97
N ALA A 227 -7.12 4.14 13.88
CA ALA A 227 -5.77 4.62 14.14
C ALA A 227 -5.61 4.92 15.64
N TRP A 228 -4.50 4.52 16.21
CA TRP A 228 -4.26 4.55 17.65
C TRP A 228 -3.12 5.49 18.03
N GLU A 229 -3.14 5.94 19.29
CA GLU A 229 -1.97 6.57 19.92
C GLU A 229 -1.08 5.52 20.59
N ALA A 230 0.22 5.78 20.61
CA ALA A 230 1.25 5.00 21.28
C ALA A 230 2.21 5.93 22.05
N ARG A 231 2.98 5.37 22.96
CA ARG A 231 4.06 6.10 23.64
C ARG A 231 5.40 5.82 22.97
N ASP A 232 6.23 6.85 22.89
CA ASP A 232 7.63 6.68 22.52
C ASP A 232 8.46 6.13 23.71
N ASP A 233 9.76 5.92 23.48
CA ASP A 233 10.69 5.42 24.50
C ASP A 233 10.87 6.40 25.69
N GLN A 234 10.40 7.65 25.56
CA GLN A 234 10.42 8.68 26.62
C GLN A 234 9.05 8.85 27.31
N GLY A 235 8.06 8.02 26.93
CA GLY A 235 6.72 8.04 27.47
C GLY A 235 5.80 9.13 26.87
N ARG A 236 6.24 9.88 25.85
CA ARG A 236 5.42 10.88 25.14
C ARG A 236 4.46 10.17 24.20
N PHE A 237 3.26 10.71 24.08
CA PHE A 237 2.28 10.19 23.14
C PHE A 237 2.56 10.63 21.71
N HIS A 238 2.31 9.75 20.78
CA HIS A 238 2.34 9.92 19.33
C HIS A 238 1.19 9.14 18.71
N GLY A 239 0.82 9.45 17.47
CA GLY A 239 0.10 8.48 16.66
C GLY A 239 0.99 7.25 16.42
N ALA A 240 0.43 6.07 16.61
CA ALA A 240 1.19 4.84 16.44
C ALA A 240 1.79 4.74 15.03
N PHE A 241 1.01 5.16 14.03
CA PHE A 241 1.48 5.24 12.64
C PHE A 241 2.54 6.34 12.47
N SER A 242 2.29 7.57 12.94
CA SER A 242 3.26 8.68 12.85
C SER A 242 4.59 8.30 13.46
N TRP A 243 4.58 7.67 14.63
CA TRP A 243 5.82 7.23 15.28
C TRP A 243 6.56 6.15 14.48
N ALA A 244 5.84 5.17 13.94
CA ALA A 244 6.43 4.16 13.08
C ALA A 244 6.99 4.76 11.78
N TRP A 245 6.28 5.72 11.18
CA TRP A 245 6.69 6.45 9.98
C TRP A 245 7.95 7.30 10.21
N LEU A 246 7.97 8.11 11.26
CA LEU A 246 9.13 8.93 11.64
C LEU A 246 10.38 8.08 11.88
N ARG A 247 10.23 6.94 12.56
CA ARG A 247 11.33 5.99 12.75
C ARG A 247 11.79 5.37 11.42
N ALA A 248 10.87 5.11 10.49
CA ALA A 248 11.21 4.61 9.16
C ALA A 248 11.96 5.68 8.35
N MET A 249 11.48 6.92 8.36
CA MET A 249 12.14 8.05 7.72
C MET A 249 13.56 8.28 8.24
N ARG A 250 13.75 8.23 9.57
CA ARG A 250 15.07 8.38 10.20
C ARG A 250 16.05 7.30 9.76
N ASP A 251 15.57 6.07 9.62
CA ASP A 251 16.40 4.91 9.30
C ASP A 251 16.44 4.63 7.77
N SER A 252 15.83 5.48 6.94
CA SER A 252 15.90 5.36 5.49
C SER A 252 17.31 5.67 4.99
N THR A 253 17.72 4.93 3.97
CA THR A 253 19.03 5.13 3.33
C THR A 253 18.87 6.01 2.09
N PRO A 254 19.92 6.76 1.68
CA PRO A 254 19.90 7.48 0.42
C PRO A 254 19.50 6.53 -0.73
N GLY A 255 18.46 6.88 -1.44
CA GLY A 255 17.95 6.06 -2.53
C GLY A 255 16.84 5.11 -2.19
N GLU A 256 16.48 4.99 -0.94
CA GLU A 256 15.32 4.22 -0.54
C GLU A 256 14.04 4.86 -1.08
N SER A 257 13.23 4.06 -1.75
CA SER A 257 11.95 4.51 -2.33
C SER A 257 10.92 4.80 -1.23
N ALA A 258 9.89 5.55 -1.57
CA ALA A 258 8.75 5.77 -0.66
C ALA A 258 8.07 4.45 -0.29
N ALA A 259 7.98 3.50 -1.22
CA ALA A 259 7.44 2.17 -0.96
C ALA A 259 8.29 1.36 0.04
N GLU A 260 9.62 1.44 -0.04
CA GLU A 260 10.53 0.78 0.92
C GLU A 260 10.43 1.43 2.31
N THR A 261 10.38 2.77 2.37
CA THR A 261 10.15 3.51 3.62
C THR A 261 8.82 3.12 4.25
N PHE A 262 7.75 3.02 3.43
CA PHE A 262 6.45 2.57 3.89
C PHE A 262 6.47 1.13 4.41
N LEU A 263 7.10 0.22 3.68
CA LEU A 263 7.22 -1.18 4.10
C LEU A 263 7.90 -1.30 5.48
N ARG A 264 8.92 -0.48 5.72
CA ARG A 264 9.60 -0.39 7.02
C ARG A 264 8.69 0.13 8.13
N ALA A 265 7.93 1.20 7.84
CA ALA A 265 6.97 1.78 8.79
C ALA A 265 5.85 0.78 9.11
N HIS A 266 5.28 0.16 8.07
CA HIS A 266 4.22 -0.83 8.20
C HIS A 266 4.66 -2.02 9.06
N ALA A 267 5.87 -2.57 8.83
CA ALA A 267 6.39 -3.68 9.64
C ALA A 267 6.53 -3.29 11.13
N ARG A 268 6.97 -2.07 11.41
CA ARG A 268 7.07 -1.56 12.79
C ARG A 268 5.71 -1.39 13.44
N LEU A 269 4.77 -0.77 12.73
CA LEU A 269 3.43 -0.57 13.22
C LEU A 269 2.74 -1.91 13.53
N ARG A 270 2.81 -2.86 12.62
CA ARG A 270 2.22 -4.20 12.81
C ARG A 270 2.84 -5.00 13.95
N ALA A 271 4.10 -4.75 14.30
CA ALA A 271 4.73 -5.36 15.46
C ALA A 271 4.13 -4.85 16.79
N GLU A 272 3.71 -3.59 16.83
CA GLU A 272 3.17 -2.94 18.03
C GLU A 272 1.63 -2.89 18.04
N ARG A 273 1.01 -2.78 16.87
CA ARG A 273 -0.44 -2.66 16.63
C ARG A 273 -0.89 -3.61 15.53
N PRO A 274 -1.10 -4.90 15.82
CA PRO A 274 -1.40 -5.92 14.80
C PRO A 274 -2.66 -5.68 13.98
N TYR A 275 -3.59 -4.87 14.48
CA TYR A 275 -4.88 -4.57 13.85
C TYR A 275 -4.95 -3.18 13.20
N GLN A 276 -3.84 -2.44 13.14
CA GLN A 276 -3.77 -1.17 12.41
C GLN A 276 -2.99 -1.38 11.12
N ASP A 277 -3.63 -1.15 9.98
CA ASP A 277 -3.09 -1.45 8.66
C ASP A 277 -3.03 -0.16 7.81
N PRO A 278 -1.85 0.48 7.72
CA PRO A 278 -1.69 1.73 6.98
C PRO A 278 -1.75 1.49 5.48
N VAL A 279 -2.05 2.55 4.73
CA VAL A 279 -2.17 2.52 3.27
C VAL A 279 -1.16 3.47 2.62
N LEU A 280 -0.53 3.03 1.53
CA LEU A 280 0.26 3.86 0.63
C LEU A 280 -0.39 3.89 -0.75
N ALA A 281 -1.02 5.01 -1.09
CA ALA A 281 -1.57 5.26 -2.41
C ALA A 281 -0.63 6.16 -3.23
N GLY A 282 -0.59 5.93 -4.53
CA GLY A 282 0.25 6.64 -5.47
C GLY A 282 0.50 5.77 -6.71
N ASN A 283 0.70 6.40 -7.86
CA ASN A 283 1.11 5.66 -9.04
C ASN A 283 2.52 5.06 -8.87
N GLU A 284 2.90 4.17 -9.77
CA GLU A 284 4.18 3.45 -9.69
C GLU A 284 5.39 4.40 -9.61
N ALA A 285 5.39 5.48 -10.40
CA ALA A 285 6.46 6.46 -10.41
C ALA A 285 6.59 7.20 -9.08
N ALA A 286 5.47 7.54 -8.44
CA ALA A 286 5.45 8.19 -7.13
C ALA A 286 5.98 7.26 -6.03
N ARG A 287 5.60 6.00 -6.05
CA ARG A 287 6.04 5.00 -5.06
C ARG A 287 7.50 4.61 -5.19
N ARG A 288 8.04 4.61 -6.42
CA ARG A 288 9.46 4.26 -6.68
C ARG A 288 10.44 5.37 -6.37
N ARG A 289 10.02 6.62 -6.37
CA ARG A 289 10.91 7.74 -6.02
C ARG A 289 11.14 7.79 -4.50
N PRO A 290 12.28 8.35 -4.05
CA PRO A 290 12.51 8.60 -2.64
C PRO A 290 11.44 9.52 -2.05
N PHE A 291 11.04 9.23 -0.81
CA PHE A 291 10.09 10.06 -0.09
C PHE A 291 10.63 11.49 0.04
N LEU A 292 9.80 12.49 -0.26
CA LEU A 292 10.16 13.91 -0.28
C LEU A 292 11.35 14.25 -1.18
N GLY A 293 11.61 13.45 -2.21
CA GLY A 293 12.64 13.74 -3.21
C GLY A 293 14.07 13.72 -2.66
N ALA A 294 14.34 12.98 -1.60
CA ALA A 294 15.71 12.70 -1.17
C ALA A 294 16.49 12.14 -2.36
N ARG A 295 17.60 12.79 -2.74
CA ARG A 295 18.36 12.44 -3.94
C ARG A 295 18.84 11.00 -3.86
N SER A 296 18.54 10.23 -4.90
CA SER A 296 19.24 9.00 -5.18
C SER A 296 19.30 8.77 -6.68
N ASP A 297 20.52 8.62 -7.15
CA ASP A 297 20.79 8.26 -8.54
C ASP A 297 20.69 6.74 -8.78
N ARG A 298 20.23 5.97 -7.82
CA ARG A 298 20.08 4.51 -7.94
C ARG A 298 18.61 4.12 -7.94
N ARG A 299 18.11 3.73 -9.11
CA ARG A 299 16.89 2.96 -9.22
C ARG A 299 17.09 1.64 -8.47
N SER A 300 16.27 1.38 -7.48
CA SER A 300 16.29 0.12 -6.78
C SER A 300 15.35 -0.87 -7.50
N ASP A 301 15.92 -1.70 -8.36
CA ASP A 301 15.22 -2.87 -8.93
C ASP A 301 15.24 -4.06 -7.97
N ARG A 302 15.52 -3.81 -6.69
CA ARG A 302 15.63 -4.83 -5.64
C ARG A 302 14.27 -5.26 -5.14
N ALA A 303 14.08 -6.56 -5.01
CA ALA A 303 12.97 -7.08 -4.23
C ALA A 303 13.33 -7.05 -2.75
N VAL A 304 12.54 -6.38 -1.96
CA VAL A 304 12.78 -6.23 -0.51
C VAL A 304 11.58 -6.67 0.31
N VAL A 305 11.85 -7.15 1.52
CA VAL A 305 10.85 -7.46 2.55
C VAL A 305 11.28 -6.86 3.87
N ALA A 306 10.33 -6.53 4.75
CA ALA A 306 10.64 -5.96 6.04
C ALA A 306 10.61 -7.00 7.15
N VAL A 307 11.48 -6.82 8.14
CA VAL A 307 11.42 -7.57 9.39
C VAL A 307 10.28 -7.03 10.25
N ARG A 308 9.30 -7.86 10.58
CA ARG A 308 8.22 -7.52 11.52
C ARG A 308 8.68 -7.63 12.97
N ALA A 309 9.30 -8.75 13.30
CA ALA A 309 9.82 -9.01 14.65
C ALA A 309 10.96 -10.05 14.63
N VAL A 310 11.72 -10.09 15.71
CA VAL A 310 12.67 -11.16 15.98
C VAL A 310 12.26 -11.83 17.29
N ARG A 311 12.01 -13.14 17.25
CA ARG A 311 11.66 -13.93 18.44
C ARG A 311 12.90 -14.26 19.26
N ASN A 312 12.71 -14.62 20.52
CA ASN A 312 13.80 -15.01 21.44
C ASN A 312 14.58 -16.24 20.97
N ASP A 313 13.96 -17.11 20.18
CA ASP A 313 14.57 -18.32 19.59
C ASP A 313 15.41 -18.01 18.32
N GLY A 314 15.55 -16.72 17.96
CA GLY A 314 16.25 -16.26 16.77
C GLY A 314 15.46 -16.36 15.48
N THR A 315 14.18 -16.73 15.53
CA THR A 315 13.28 -16.72 14.38
C THR A 315 12.94 -15.27 14.00
N VAL A 316 13.14 -14.92 12.73
CA VAL A 316 12.84 -13.60 12.17
C VAL A 316 11.51 -13.69 11.45
N LEU A 317 10.51 -12.93 11.93
CA LEU A 317 9.21 -12.79 11.28
C LEU A 317 9.30 -11.71 10.21
N LEU A 318 8.87 -12.04 9.01
CA LEU A 318 8.95 -11.17 7.85
C LEU A 318 7.57 -10.73 7.40
N GLN A 319 7.47 -9.49 6.99
CA GLN A 319 6.38 -8.97 6.19
C GLN A 319 6.73 -9.16 4.70
N GLY A 320 6.38 -10.31 4.21
CA GLY A 320 6.63 -10.81 2.87
C GLY A 320 6.40 -12.31 2.83
N GLY A 321 5.62 -12.76 1.88
CA GLY A 321 5.19 -14.15 1.78
C GLY A 321 4.97 -14.61 0.34
N TRP A 322 4.03 -15.50 0.15
CA TRP A 322 3.66 -16.03 -1.18
C TRP A 322 3.30 -14.95 -2.19
N ALA A 323 2.61 -13.88 -1.73
CA ALA A 323 2.22 -12.77 -2.58
C ALA A 323 3.43 -12.01 -3.14
N ASN A 324 4.55 -12.02 -2.42
CA ASN A 324 5.82 -11.42 -2.84
C ASN A 324 6.71 -12.39 -3.64
N GLY A 325 6.21 -13.57 -3.99
CA GLY A 325 6.98 -14.60 -4.71
C GLY A 325 7.98 -15.38 -3.85
N LEU A 326 7.95 -15.19 -2.52
CA LEU A 326 8.85 -15.91 -1.62
C LEU A 326 8.41 -17.37 -1.45
N ALA A 327 9.38 -18.23 -1.17
CA ALA A 327 9.17 -19.64 -0.84
C ALA A 327 10.17 -20.07 0.24
N VAL A 328 9.88 -21.19 0.89
CA VAL A 328 10.82 -21.84 1.82
C VAL A 328 12.12 -22.11 1.06
N GLY A 329 13.24 -21.67 1.63
CA GLY A 329 14.56 -21.74 1.00
C GLY A 329 15.01 -20.48 0.29
N SER A 330 14.15 -19.48 0.05
CA SER A 330 14.59 -18.16 -0.45
C SER A 330 15.60 -17.52 0.49
N GLU A 331 16.60 -16.87 -0.09
CA GLU A 331 17.69 -16.25 0.65
C GLU A 331 17.57 -14.73 0.67
N LEU A 332 17.85 -14.16 1.82
CA LEU A 332 17.72 -12.74 2.10
C LEU A 332 19.00 -12.19 2.71
N ARG A 333 19.24 -10.89 2.56
CA ARG A 333 20.30 -10.17 3.27
C ARG A 333 19.81 -8.81 3.74
N PRO A 334 20.29 -8.27 4.87
CA PRO A 334 20.00 -6.88 5.26
C PRO A 334 20.53 -5.90 4.21
N LEU A 335 19.76 -4.84 3.93
CA LEU A 335 20.23 -3.76 3.08
C LEU A 335 21.50 -3.14 3.68
N GLY A 336 22.52 -2.96 2.82
CA GLY A 336 23.80 -2.39 3.24
C GLY A 336 24.75 -3.36 3.94
N SER A 337 24.38 -4.64 4.14
CA SER A 337 25.25 -5.66 4.73
C SER A 337 25.35 -6.90 3.85
N ALA A 338 26.56 -7.26 3.46
CA ALA A 338 26.83 -8.53 2.77
C ALA A 338 27.13 -9.68 3.73
N ALA A 339 27.38 -9.37 5.02
CA ALA A 339 27.88 -10.34 6.00
C ALA A 339 26.81 -11.27 6.56
N ILE A 340 25.54 -10.84 6.55
CA ILE A 340 24.43 -11.59 7.13
C ILE A 340 23.55 -12.16 6.03
N ARG A 341 23.26 -13.45 6.12
CA ARG A 341 22.32 -14.15 5.26
C ARG A 341 21.23 -14.77 6.12
N LEU A 342 20.00 -14.67 5.62
CA LEU A 342 18.85 -15.35 6.20
C LEU A 342 18.28 -16.28 5.14
N LYS A 343 17.64 -17.34 5.59
CA LYS A 343 16.91 -18.27 4.73
C LYS A 343 15.49 -18.42 5.24
N ILE A 344 14.51 -18.38 4.36
CA ILE A 344 13.11 -18.60 4.71
C ILE A 344 12.93 -20.06 5.12
N THR A 345 12.38 -20.27 6.31
CA THR A 345 12.16 -21.58 6.91
C THR A 345 10.70 -22.01 6.89
N ALA A 346 9.77 -21.04 6.93
CA ALA A 346 8.34 -21.32 6.88
C ALA A 346 7.59 -20.18 6.18
N MET A 347 6.49 -20.54 5.52
CA MET A 347 5.50 -19.60 4.99
C MET A 347 4.30 -19.63 5.93
N THR A 348 3.99 -18.53 6.59
CA THR A 348 2.93 -18.44 7.60
C THR A 348 1.64 -17.82 7.02
N GLY A 349 1.74 -17.21 5.84
CA GLY A 349 0.58 -16.63 5.16
C GLY A 349 0.91 -16.14 3.74
N LEU A 350 -0.06 -15.46 3.12
CA LEU A 350 0.15 -14.83 1.81
C LEU A 350 1.18 -13.70 1.89
N GLY A 351 1.12 -12.90 2.94
CA GLY A 351 1.99 -11.75 3.17
C GLY A 351 3.02 -11.95 4.27
N GLU A 352 3.16 -13.15 4.85
CA GLU A 352 4.04 -13.39 6.00
C GLU A 352 4.87 -14.65 5.84
N SER A 353 6.10 -14.62 6.37
CA SER A 353 7.01 -15.77 6.42
C SER A 353 7.94 -15.70 7.62
N GLU A 354 8.60 -16.83 7.89
CA GLU A 354 9.64 -16.94 8.91
C GLU A 354 10.98 -17.26 8.29
N ALA A 355 12.04 -16.64 8.81
CA ALA A 355 13.40 -16.89 8.36
C ALA A 355 14.34 -17.13 9.55
N ARG A 356 15.47 -17.75 9.28
CA ARG A 356 16.59 -17.89 10.22
C ARG A 356 17.87 -17.40 9.62
N ILE A 357 18.77 -16.89 10.47
CA ILE A 357 20.12 -16.48 10.08
C ILE A 357 20.93 -17.76 9.78
N VAL A 358 21.56 -17.80 8.60
CA VAL A 358 22.36 -18.96 8.15
C VAL A 358 23.84 -18.67 8.01
N THR A 359 24.30 -17.46 8.33
CA THR A 359 25.73 -17.09 8.33
C THR A 359 26.48 -17.60 9.56
N PRO A 360 27.78 -17.90 9.46
CA PRO A 360 28.55 -18.39 10.60
C PRO A 360 28.60 -17.38 11.77
N GLN A 361 28.70 -17.89 12.96
CA GLN A 361 28.53 -17.38 14.33
C GLN A 361 29.14 -16.00 14.72
N ARG A 362 29.70 -15.20 13.83
CA ARG A 362 30.29 -13.88 14.17
C ARG A 362 29.40 -12.68 13.84
N ALA A 363 28.25 -12.88 13.23
CA ALA A 363 27.30 -11.80 12.95
C ALA A 363 26.38 -11.61 14.16
N THR A 364 26.55 -10.54 14.90
CA THR A 364 25.68 -10.19 16.02
C THR A 364 24.24 -9.95 15.52
N PRO A 365 23.20 -10.53 16.17
CA PRO A 365 21.80 -10.34 15.80
C PRO A 365 21.29 -8.88 15.87
N GLN A 366 22.10 -7.97 16.43
CA GLN A 366 21.74 -6.57 16.68
C GLN A 366 21.39 -5.75 15.42
N SER A 367 21.78 -6.21 14.22
CA SER A 367 21.45 -5.53 12.96
C SER A 367 20.09 -5.93 12.40
N ILE A 368 19.44 -6.99 12.92
CA ILE A 368 18.14 -7.44 12.48
C ILE A 368 17.11 -7.10 13.56
N ARG A 369 16.35 -6.04 13.30
CA ARG A 369 15.31 -5.51 14.19
C ARG A 369 14.04 -5.22 13.41
N SER A 370 12.93 -5.05 14.09
CA SER A 370 11.66 -4.64 13.48
C SER A 370 11.86 -3.42 12.58
N GLY A 371 11.33 -3.48 11.37
CA GLY A 371 11.48 -2.48 10.32
C GLY A 371 12.81 -2.53 9.56
N ALA A 372 13.72 -3.47 9.84
CA ALA A 372 14.89 -3.67 8.97
C ALA A 372 14.42 -4.21 7.62
N LEU A 373 14.98 -3.67 6.54
CA LEU A 373 14.71 -4.17 5.18
C LEU A 373 15.74 -5.23 4.80
N LEU A 374 15.23 -6.32 4.24
CA LEU A 374 16.02 -7.43 3.72
C LEU A 374 15.81 -7.52 2.21
N GLU A 375 16.89 -7.52 1.45
CA GLU A 375 16.88 -7.77 0.02
C GLU A 375 16.81 -9.26 -0.26
N VAL A 376 15.97 -9.66 -1.21
CA VAL A 376 15.91 -11.03 -1.72
C VAL A 376 17.08 -11.24 -2.68
N VAL A 377 18.01 -12.09 -2.30
CA VAL A 377 19.24 -12.37 -3.10
C VAL A 377 19.24 -13.75 -3.74
N GLY A 378 18.34 -14.62 -3.30
CA GLY A 378 18.14 -15.94 -3.86
C GLY A 378 16.66 -16.32 -3.78
N TRP A 379 16.07 -16.59 -4.96
CA TRP A 379 14.70 -17.08 -5.04
C TRP A 379 14.71 -18.59 -4.98
N ALA A 380 14.01 -19.18 -4.01
CA ALA A 380 13.70 -20.60 -4.05
C ALA A 380 12.44 -20.80 -4.89
N ALA A 381 12.48 -21.75 -5.81
CA ALA A 381 11.25 -22.22 -6.42
C ALA A 381 10.37 -22.84 -5.31
N PRO A 382 9.07 -22.52 -5.23
CA PRO A 382 8.18 -23.25 -4.34
C PRO A 382 8.28 -24.72 -4.68
N PRO A 383 8.23 -25.64 -3.69
CA PRO A 383 8.23 -27.08 -3.97
C PRO A 383 7.14 -27.33 -5.01
N ALA A 384 7.53 -27.99 -6.08
CA ALA A 384 6.66 -28.23 -7.22
C ALA A 384 5.36 -28.89 -6.69
N ARG A 385 4.31 -28.08 -6.55
CA ARG A 385 3.00 -28.65 -6.24
C ARG A 385 2.57 -29.39 -7.48
N PRO A 386 2.25 -30.67 -7.38
CA PRO A 386 1.80 -31.42 -8.52
C PRO A 386 0.61 -30.69 -9.14
N LEU A 387 0.65 -30.46 -10.45
CA LEU A 387 -0.51 -29.94 -11.17
C LEU A 387 -1.69 -30.84 -10.90
N ARG A 388 -2.71 -30.31 -10.25
CA ARG A 388 -3.96 -31.05 -10.03
C ARG A 388 -4.82 -30.90 -11.27
N VAL A 389 -4.80 -31.91 -12.12
CA VAL A 389 -5.52 -31.89 -13.39
C VAL A 389 -6.74 -32.78 -13.30
N TRP A 390 -7.91 -32.23 -13.60
CA TRP A 390 -9.13 -32.96 -13.76
C TRP A 390 -9.44 -33.14 -15.24
N MET A 391 -9.77 -34.36 -15.63
CA MET A 391 -10.21 -34.69 -16.98
C MET A 391 -11.62 -35.28 -16.88
N PRO A 392 -12.65 -34.61 -17.42
CA PRO A 392 -14.00 -35.16 -17.49
C PRO A 392 -14.02 -36.49 -18.24
N ARG A 393 -14.97 -37.35 -17.92
CA ARG A 393 -15.15 -38.59 -18.69
C ARG A 393 -15.37 -38.28 -20.16
N LEU A 394 -14.56 -38.87 -20.96
CA LEU A 394 -14.72 -38.76 -22.42
C LEU A 394 -15.96 -39.54 -22.88
N PRO A 395 -16.65 -39.09 -23.93
CA PRO A 395 -17.78 -39.82 -24.47
C PRO A 395 -17.42 -41.27 -24.84
N ASN A 396 -18.31 -42.21 -24.53
CA ASN A 396 -18.06 -43.64 -24.77
C ASN A 396 -17.88 -44.02 -26.28
N ASN A 397 -18.21 -43.13 -27.18
CA ASN A 397 -18.12 -43.31 -28.63
C ASN A 397 -16.75 -42.94 -29.25
N ALA A 398 -15.74 -42.68 -28.42
CA ALA A 398 -14.40 -42.32 -28.90
C ALA A 398 -13.32 -43.23 -28.31
N PRO A 399 -13.25 -44.52 -28.65
CA PRO A 399 -12.28 -45.46 -28.06
C PRO A 399 -10.82 -45.06 -28.31
N GLN A 400 -10.52 -44.36 -29.38
CA GLN A 400 -9.20 -43.80 -29.68
C GLN A 400 -8.82 -42.71 -28.70
N ILE A 401 -9.76 -41.85 -28.34
CA ILE A 401 -9.55 -40.79 -27.34
C ILE A 401 -9.31 -41.40 -25.96
N ALA A 402 -10.03 -42.47 -25.59
CA ALA A 402 -9.80 -43.21 -24.37
C ALA A 402 -8.43 -43.87 -24.28
N ALA A 403 -7.91 -44.39 -25.39
CA ALA A 403 -6.56 -44.95 -25.48
C ALA A 403 -5.49 -43.86 -25.31
N ILE A 404 -5.67 -42.72 -25.95
CA ILE A 404 -4.81 -41.56 -25.80
C ILE A 404 -4.88 -41.02 -24.35
N GLY A 405 -6.06 -40.98 -23.77
CA GLY A 405 -6.25 -40.57 -22.35
C GLY A 405 -5.46 -41.45 -21.36
N ARG A 406 -5.40 -42.77 -21.57
CA ARG A 406 -4.57 -43.68 -20.78
C ARG A 406 -3.08 -43.41 -20.95
N THR A 407 -2.63 -43.16 -22.16
CA THR A 407 -1.22 -42.81 -22.47
C THR A 407 -0.84 -41.50 -21.80
N LEU A 408 -1.71 -40.50 -21.87
CA LEU A 408 -1.57 -39.22 -21.18
C LEU A 408 -1.49 -39.37 -19.65
N PHE A 409 -2.36 -40.22 -19.09
CA PHE A 409 -2.38 -40.47 -17.64
C PHE A 409 -1.04 -41.04 -17.17
N ASN A 410 -0.52 -42.06 -17.82
CA ASN A 410 0.76 -42.69 -17.44
C ASN A 410 1.95 -41.74 -17.60
N ALA A 411 2.01 -41.00 -18.72
CA ALA A 411 3.08 -40.05 -18.95
C ALA A 411 3.02 -38.83 -18.01
N ALA A 412 1.83 -38.44 -17.59
CA ALA A 412 1.64 -37.32 -16.67
C ALA A 412 2.06 -37.66 -15.24
N VAL A 413 1.78 -38.89 -14.77
CA VAL A 413 2.24 -39.38 -13.47
C VAL A 413 3.75 -39.33 -13.36
N ALA A 414 4.46 -39.74 -14.41
CA ALA A 414 5.93 -39.68 -14.47
C ALA A 414 6.47 -38.24 -14.41
N ARG A 415 5.67 -37.23 -14.70
CA ARG A 415 6.02 -35.80 -14.66
C ARG A 415 5.51 -35.05 -13.43
N GLY A 416 4.98 -35.75 -12.43
CA GLY A 416 4.48 -35.14 -11.21
C GLY A 416 3.10 -34.47 -11.34
N ILE A 417 2.35 -34.78 -12.38
CA ILE A 417 0.95 -34.36 -12.51
C ILE A 417 0.09 -35.27 -11.66
N ARG A 418 -0.69 -34.68 -10.75
CA ARG A 418 -1.68 -35.38 -9.94
C ARG A 418 -3.05 -35.32 -10.62
N TRP A 419 -3.56 -36.45 -11.02
CA TRP A 419 -4.91 -36.55 -11.55
C TRP A 419 -5.94 -36.44 -10.44
N VAL A 420 -6.91 -35.57 -10.65
CA VAL A 420 -8.09 -35.43 -9.77
C VAL A 420 -9.17 -36.38 -10.31
N ARG A 421 -9.63 -37.28 -9.48
CA ARG A 421 -10.71 -38.25 -9.84
C ARG A 421 -12.07 -37.58 -9.74
N ASP A 422 -12.31 -36.92 -8.63
CA ASP A 422 -13.51 -36.17 -8.35
C ASP A 422 -13.15 -34.71 -7.99
N PRO A 423 -13.65 -33.71 -8.74
CA PRO A 423 -13.40 -32.31 -8.47
C PRO A 423 -14.09 -31.82 -7.20
N LEU A 424 -15.06 -32.56 -6.64
CA LEU A 424 -15.70 -32.23 -5.37
C LEU A 424 -14.83 -32.63 -4.20
N ASP A 425 -14.06 -33.71 -4.31
CA ASP A 425 -13.13 -34.16 -3.25
C ASP A 425 -11.85 -33.33 -3.22
N VAL A 426 -11.31 -33.01 -4.40
CA VAL A 426 -10.05 -32.28 -4.56
C VAL A 426 -10.20 -31.23 -5.65
N THR A 427 -10.19 -29.96 -5.24
CA THR A 427 -10.29 -28.86 -6.20
C THR A 427 -9.15 -28.92 -7.21
N PRO A 428 -9.44 -29.07 -8.52
CA PRO A 428 -8.41 -29.07 -9.56
C PRO A 428 -7.84 -27.68 -9.76
N THR A 429 -6.57 -27.59 -10.14
CA THR A 429 -5.97 -26.34 -10.58
C THR A 429 -6.16 -26.11 -12.08
N HIS A 430 -6.33 -27.20 -12.83
CA HIS A 430 -6.48 -27.18 -14.28
C HIS A 430 -7.51 -28.21 -14.73
N LEU A 431 -8.17 -27.91 -15.83
CA LEU A 431 -9.07 -28.81 -16.55
C LEU A 431 -8.41 -29.20 -17.86
N LEU A 432 -8.30 -30.49 -18.12
CA LEU A 432 -7.86 -31.00 -19.42
C LEU A 432 -9.10 -31.52 -20.19
N ARG A 433 -9.35 -30.97 -21.36
CA ARG A 433 -10.41 -31.42 -22.24
C ARG A 433 -9.92 -31.60 -23.66
N TYR A 434 -10.68 -32.33 -24.46
CA TYR A 434 -10.47 -32.42 -25.90
C TYR A 434 -11.54 -31.56 -26.59
N GLY A 435 -11.10 -30.50 -27.27
CA GLY A 435 -11.95 -29.54 -27.98
C GLY A 435 -11.78 -29.67 -29.50
N ALA A 436 -12.38 -28.73 -30.25
CA ALA A 436 -12.31 -28.72 -31.73
C ALA A 436 -10.88 -28.59 -32.27
N SER A 437 -9.98 -27.96 -31.54
CA SER A 437 -8.59 -27.75 -31.92
C SER A 437 -7.61 -28.78 -31.32
N GLY A 438 -8.12 -29.84 -30.68
CA GLY A 438 -7.33 -30.84 -30.00
C GLY A 438 -7.36 -30.74 -28.46
N TRP A 439 -6.26 -31.08 -27.82
CA TRP A 439 -6.15 -31.05 -26.36
C TRP A 439 -5.96 -29.63 -25.83
N GLU A 440 -6.82 -29.25 -24.92
CA GLU A 440 -6.83 -27.94 -24.27
C GLU A 440 -6.63 -28.08 -22.76
N LEU A 441 -5.63 -27.36 -22.21
CA LEU A 441 -5.46 -27.20 -20.77
C LEU A 441 -6.03 -25.86 -20.36
N LEU A 442 -7.03 -25.84 -19.50
CA LEU A 442 -7.70 -24.65 -19.02
C LEU A 442 -7.33 -24.35 -17.56
N ARG A 443 -7.17 -23.09 -17.26
CA ARG A 443 -7.05 -22.58 -15.90
C ARG A 443 -8.08 -21.46 -15.71
N GLY A 444 -9.01 -21.62 -14.75
CA GLY A 444 -10.06 -20.62 -14.50
C GLY A 444 -10.92 -20.30 -15.73
N GLY A 445 -11.20 -21.32 -16.59
CA GLY A 445 -11.97 -21.14 -17.83
C GLY A 445 -11.17 -20.68 -19.04
N THR A 446 -9.93 -20.20 -18.86
CA THR A 446 -9.07 -19.73 -19.96
C THR A 446 -8.20 -20.87 -20.49
N VAL A 447 -8.13 -21.01 -21.81
CA VAL A 447 -7.21 -21.96 -22.46
C VAL A 447 -5.79 -21.46 -22.32
N VAL A 448 -4.96 -22.20 -21.58
CA VAL A 448 -3.55 -21.83 -21.35
C VAL A 448 -2.58 -22.60 -22.25
N GLN A 449 -3.02 -23.71 -22.84
CA GLN A 449 -2.25 -24.47 -23.80
C GLN A 449 -3.15 -25.30 -24.72
N ILE A 450 -2.75 -25.42 -25.99
CA ILE A 450 -3.42 -26.19 -27.01
C ILE A 450 -2.41 -27.14 -27.67
N GLY A 451 -2.79 -28.39 -27.94
CA GLY A 451 -1.97 -29.35 -28.64
C GLY A 451 -2.79 -30.36 -29.39
N SER A 452 -2.44 -30.61 -30.67
CA SER A 452 -3.09 -31.60 -31.49
C SER A 452 -2.60 -33.05 -31.22
N ASP A 453 -1.37 -33.19 -30.73
CA ASP A 453 -0.77 -34.47 -30.35
C ASP A 453 -0.65 -34.56 -28.81
N ALA A 454 -1.31 -35.55 -28.26
CA ALA A 454 -1.35 -35.81 -26.82
C ALA A 454 0.03 -36.09 -26.21
N THR A 455 0.88 -36.79 -26.91
CA THR A 455 2.23 -37.14 -26.45
C THR A 455 3.15 -35.93 -26.50
N ALA A 456 3.10 -35.15 -27.57
CA ALA A 456 3.85 -33.91 -27.72
C ALA A 456 3.38 -32.83 -26.73
N PHE A 457 2.08 -32.80 -26.43
CA PHE A 457 1.51 -31.90 -25.43
C PHE A 457 2.08 -32.16 -24.06
N ILE A 458 2.09 -33.41 -23.58
CA ILE A 458 2.66 -33.73 -22.24
C ILE A 458 4.17 -33.49 -22.20
N LYS A 459 4.89 -33.74 -23.27
CA LYS A 459 6.33 -33.45 -23.35
C LYS A 459 6.65 -31.94 -23.22
N LYS A 460 5.72 -31.07 -23.60
CA LYS A 460 5.85 -29.60 -23.45
C LYS A 460 5.52 -29.11 -22.05
N ILE A 461 4.82 -29.89 -21.22
CA ILE A 461 4.65 -29.56 -19.83
C ILE A 461 5.98 -29.84 -19.12
N PRO A 462 6.73 -28.83 -18.65
CA PRO A 462 8.04 -29.07 -18.05
C PRO A 462 7.90 -30.00 -16.83
N ALA A 463 8.82 -30.92 -16.69
CA ALA A 463 8.89 -31.76 -15.47
C ALA A 463 9.13 -30.85 -14.27
N GLY A 464 8.24 -30.91 -13.26
CA GLY A 464 8.32 -30.05 -12.10
C GLY A 464 7.86 -28.62 -12.35
N ALA A 465 7.28 -28.31 -13.48
CA ALA A 465 6.71 -27.00 -13.71
C ALA A 465 5.47 -26.82 -12.83
N SER A 466 5.67 -26.10 -11.77
CA SER A 466 4.69 -25.05 -11.50
C SER A 466 4.64 -24.23 -12.79
N LEU A 467 3.49 -24.17 -13.44
CA LEU A 467 3.27 -23.19 -14.48
C LEU A 467 3.27 -21.81 -13.80
N PHE A 468 4.47 -21.33 -13.48
CA PHE A 468 4.71 -19.92 -13.34
C PHE A 468 4.66 -19.41 -14.79
N VAL A 469 3.51 -18.91 -15.17
CA VAL A 469 3.55 -17.71 -16.00
C VAL A 469 4.53 -16.84 -15.24
N GLN A 470 5.66 -16.53 -15.82
CA GLN A 470 6.53 -15.48 -15.37
C GLN A 470 5.61 -14.25 -15.32
N LEU A 471 5.02 -14.00 -14.14
CA LEU A 471 4.38 -12.73 -13.89
C LEU A 471 5.51 -11.75 -14.15
N PRO A 472 5.32 -10.76 -15.02
CA PRO A 472 6.28 -9.67 -15.10
C PRO A 472 6.58 -9.28 -13.67
N ALA A 473 7.85 -9.05 -13.36
CA ALA A 473 8.37 -8.78 -12.02
C ALA A 473 7.30 -8.01 -11.25
N PRO A 474 6.83 -8.47 -10.08
CA PRO A 474 5.56 -8.09 -9.54
C PRO A 474 5.45 -6.57 -9.61
N ALA A 475 4.73 -6.09 -10.59
CA ALA A 475 4.17 -4.78 -10.55
C ALA A 475 3.42 -4.81 -9.24
N SER A 476 3.98 -4.14 -8.24
CA SER A 476 3.52 -4.06 -6.88
C SER A 476 2.03 -4.35 -6.80
N PHE A 477 1.66 -5.56 -6.38
CA PHE A 477 0.30 -5.88 -6.02
C PHE A 477 0.04 -5.25 -4.64
N ILE A 478 -0.05 -3.93 -4.64
CA ILE A 478 -0.96 -3.19 -3.80
C ILE A 478 -2.11 -2.86 -4.76
N GLY A 479 -2.87 -3.88 -5.11
CA GLY A 479 -4.14 -3.71 -5.77
C GLY A 479 -5.10 -3.23 -4.70
N THR A 480 -5.61 -2.03 -4.84
CA THR A 480 -6.97 -1.76 -4.45
C THR A 480 -7.82 -2.93 -4.91
N MET A 481 -8.40 -3.69 -3.97
CA MET A 481 -9.52 -4.54 -4.31
C MET A 481 -10.65 -3.61 -4.75
N ASN A 482 -10.72 -3.33 -6.05
CA ASN A 482 -11.98 -2.96 -6.64
C ASN A 482 -12.88 -4.19 -6.49
N VAL A 483 -13.67 -4.19 -5.43
CA VAL A 483 -14.85 -5.04 -5.35
C VAL A 483 -15.81 -4.43 -6.37
N GLY A 484 -15.78 -4.96 -7.60
CA GLY A 484 -16.78 -4.65 -8.60
C GLY A 484 -18.18 -4.91 -8.01
N PRO A 485 -19.21 -4.23 -8.50
CA PRO A 485 -20.56 -4.36 -7.97
C PRO A 485 -20.97 -5.84 -7.97
N ARG A 486 -21.38 -6.33 -6.82
CA ARG A 486 -22.08 -7.61 -6.71
C ARG A 486 -23.27 -7.53 -7.65
N SER A 487 -23.27 -8.31 -8.72
CA SER A 487 -24.46 -8.58 -9.47
C SER A 487 -25.43 -9.29 -8.53
N ASP A 488 -26.57 -8.66 -8.32
CA ASP A 488 -27.71 -9.24 -7.63
C ASP A 488 -28.05 -10.57 -8.30
N HIS A 489 -27.77 -11.66 -7.62
CA HIS A 489 -28.37 -12.94 -7.92
C HIS A 489 -29.57 -13.09 -7.02
N GLU A 490 -30.74 -12.90 -7.67
CA GLU A 490 -32.04 -13.33 -7.20
C GLU A 490 -32.01 -14.77 -6.69
N GLY A 491 -32.62 -14.95 -5.53
CA GLY A 491 -33.43 -16.08 -5.15
C GLY A 491 -32.81 -17.48 -5.29
N VAL A 492 -32.13 -17.95 -4.24
CA VAL A 492 -32.13 -19.39 -3.95
C VAL A 492 -32.89 -19.58 -2.65
N GLU A 493 -34.12 -20.12 -2.76
CA GLU A 493 -34.90 -20.58 -1.63
C GLU A 493 -34.13 -21.68 -0.87
N PRO A 494 -34.24 -21.73 0.47
CA PRO A 494 -33.64 -22.79 1.25
C PRO A 494 -34.41 -24.10 1.03
N VAL A 495 -33.71 -25.11 0.51
CA VAL A 495 -34.22 -26.46 0.47
C VAL A 495 -34.36 -26.97 1.90
N ALA A 496 -35.62 -27.27 2.26
CA ALA A 496 -36.01 -27.86 3.52
C ALA A 496 -35.31 -29.23 3.73
N ARG A 497 -34.76 -29.43 4.91
CA ARG A 497 -34.33 -30.75 5.38
C ARG A 497 -35.54 -31.71 5.39
N ALA A 498 -35.43 -32.80 4.67
CA ALA A 498 -36.25 -33.98 4.91
C ALA A 498 -35.70 -34.70 6.12
N GLU A 499 -36.50 -34.78 7.18
CA GLU A 499 -36.29 -35.71 8.27
C GLU A 499 -36.61 -37.12 7.83
N GLU A 500 -35.81 -38.08 8.31
CA GLU A 500 -35.93 -39.49 8.11
C GLU A 500 -37.19 -40.04 8.78
N ALA A 501 -37.78 -41.03 8.12
CA ALA A 501 -38.49 -42.15 8.74
C ALA A 501 -37.83 -43.44 8.26
#